data_3968523b60a9fab00962053bca337733
#
_entry.id   3968523b60a9fab00962053bca337733
#
_cell.length_a   1.000
_cell.length_b   1.000
_cell.length_c   1.000
_cell.angle_alpha   90.00
_cell.angle_beta   90.00
_cell.angle_gamma   90.00
#
_symmetry.space_group_name_H-M   'P 1'
#
loop_
_entity.id
_entity.type
_entity.pdbx_description
1 polymer ?
#
loop_
_entity_poly.entity_id
_entity_poly.type
_entity_poly.pdbx_seq_one_letter_code
_entity_poly.pdbx_strand_id
1 'polypeptide(L)'
;AIVGCGDATETLTEGEVVTVSCTEGDTGHVYRGSLDYEVTTRDISAMPDVPVKVMMNVGNPELAFEFAQLPNAGVGLARVEFIINNVIGIHPKAILDVDRLPASKRDEIKRRARGYASPKEFFVEKLVEGVSTIAAAFWPNPVIVRLSDFKSNEYRKLLGGELYEPEEENPMLGFRGASRYIAQSFRDCFEMECRAMKKVREEMGLTNVQLMVPFVRTVGEGKAV
;
A
#
# COMPACT_ATOMS: atom_id res chain seq x y z
N ALA A 1 1.12 -2.19 -22.65
CA ALA A 1 2.56 -2.24 -22.89
C ALA A 1 3.22 -3.21 -21.93
N ILE A 2 4.25 -3.91 -22.34
CA ILE A 2 5.08 -4.78 -21.49
C ILE A 2 6.44 -4.10 -21.32
N VAL A 3 6.93 -4.03 -20.09
CA VAL A 3 8.23 -3.46 -19.74
C VAL A 3 9.04 -4.47 -18.91
N GLY A 4 10.35 -4.29 -18.84
CA GLY A 4 11.22 -5.19 -18.09
C GLY A 4 11.57 -6.49 -18.81
N CYS A 5 11.40 -6.53 -20.13
CA CYS A 5 11.89 -7.62 -20.97
C CYS A 5 13.40 -7.45 -21.17
N GLY A 6 14.22 -8.21 -20.44
CA GLY A 6 15.67 -8.09 -20.47
C GLY A 6 16.31 -8.38 -21.83
N ASP A 7 15.65 -9.18 -22.66
CA ASP A 7 16.17 -9.74 -23.92
C ASP A 7 15.30 -9.41 -25.16
N ALA A 8 14.35 -8.50 -25.05
CA ALA A 8 13.40 -8.20 -26.14
C ALA A 8 14.10 -7.80 -27.43
N THR A 9 15.18 -7.02 -27.36
CA THR A 9 15.95 -6.57 -28.52
C THR A 9 16.81 -7.67 -29.17
N GLU A 10 17.05 -8.76 -28.47
CA GLU A 10 17.78 -9.94 -28.98
C GLU A 10 16.81 -10.99 -29.50
N THR A 11 15.61 -11.04 -28.96
CA THR A 11 14.61 -12.09 -29.24
C THR A 11 13.65 -11.71 -30.34
N LEU A 12 13.30 -10.44 -30.50
CA LEU A 12 12.35 -9.93 -31.48
C LEU A 12 13.09 -9.29 -32.67
N THR A 13 12.52 -9.45 -33.83
CA THR A 13 13.04 -8.88 -35.08
C THR A 13 12.18 -7.68 -35.48
N GLU A 14 12.82 -6.62 -36.00
CA GLU A 14 12.08 -5.43 -36.47
C GLU A 14 11.13 -5.82 -37.63
N GLY A 15 9.87 -5.37 -37.49
CA GLY A 15 8.79 -5.69 -38.44
C GLY A 15 8.12 -7.05 -38.22
N GLU A 16 8.57 -7.83 -37.24
CA GLU A 16 7.91 -9.10 -36.86
C GLU A 16 6.51 -8.85 -36.28
N VAL A 17 5.52 -9.61 -36.71
CA VAL A 17 4.19 -9.59 -36.14
C VAL A 17 4.18 -10.37 -34.82
N VAL A 18 3.73 -9.72 -33.74
CA VAL A 18 3.65 -10.34 -32.43
C VAL A 18 2.30 -10.04 -31.79
N THR A 19 1.84 -10.94 -30.93
CA THR A 19 0.68 -10.71 -30.05
C THR A 19 1.18 -10.37 -28.65
N VAL A 20 0.72 -9.24 -28.11
CA VAL A 20 1.04 -8.79 -26.74
C VAL A 20 -0.16 -9.10 -25.84
N SER A 21 0.03 -10.00 -24.88
CA SER A 21 -0.98 -10.37 -23.88
C SER A 21 -0.62 -9.76 -22.52
N CYS A 22 -1.57 -9.02 -21.93
CA CYS A 22 -1.51 -8.51 -20.58
C CYS A 22 -2.71 -9.00 -19.73
N THR A 23 -3.29 -10.14 -20.12
CA THR A 23 -4.51 -10.69 -19.51
C THR A 23 -4.25 -11.95 -18.68
N GLU A 24 -2.99 -12.37 -18.58
CA GLU A 24 -2.58 -13.64 -17.95
C GLU A 24 -1.96 -13.44 -16.55
N GLY A 25 -2.48 -12.46 -15.81
CA GLY A 25 -2.01 -12.12 -14.47
C GLY A 25 -1.02 -10.94 -14.48
N ASP A 26 -0.09 -10.92 -13.53
CA ASP A 26 0.83 -9.79 -13.32
C ASP A 26 2.00 -9.76 -14.32
N THR A 27 2.16 -10.82 -15.09
CA THR A 27 3.22 -10.93 -16.11
C THR A 27 2.63 -10.75 -17.50
N GLY A 28 3.19 -9.82 -18.28
CA GLY A 28 2.83 -9.68 -19.69
C GLY A 28 3.62 -10.66 -20.54
N HIS A 29 3.00 -11.18 -21.60
CA HIS A 29 3.59 -12.14 -22.51
C HIS A 29 3.62 -11.61 -23.95
N VAL A 30 4.67 -11.92 -24.68
CA VAL A 30 4.82 -11.61 -26.12
C VAL A 30 4.91 -12.93 -26.86
N TYR A 31 3.92 -13.19 -27.70
CA TYR A 31 3.85 -14.38 -28.55
C TYR A 31 4.19 -14.03 -30.00
N ARG A 32 4.87 -14.92 -30.68
CA ARG A 32 5.16 -14.76 -32.13
C ARG A 32 3.87 -14.94 -32.93
N GLY A 33 3.69 -14.09 -33.94
CA GLY A 33 2.54 -14.11 -34.82
C GLY A 33 1.28 -13.44 -34.24
N SER A 34 0.22 -13.46 -35.04
CA SER A 34 -1.11 -13.05 -34.64
C SER A 34 -1.85 -14.25 -34.06
N LEU A 35 -2.15 -14.24 -32.77
CA LEU A 35 -2.95 -15.29 -32.13
C LEU A 35 -4.42 -14.92 -32.17
N ASP A 36 -5.26 -15.93 -32.31
CA ASP A 36 -6.70 -15.79 -32.14
C ASP A 36 -7.02 -15.61 -30.66
N TYR A 37 -7.96 -14.73 -30.36
CA TYR A 37 -8.45 -14.50 -29.00
C TYR A 37 -9.97 -14.30 -28.98
N GLU A 38 -10.58 -14.66 -27.89
CA GLU A 38 -12.01 -14.44 -27.65
C GLU A 38 -12.22 -13.33 -26.61
N VAL A 39 -13.11 -12.40 -26.89
CA VAL A 39 -13.54 -11.38 -25.94
C VAL A 39 -14.90 -11.75 -25.42
N THR A 40 -14.97 -12.12 -24.14
CA THR A 40 -16.25 -12.34 -23.46
C THR A 40 -16.63 -11.11 -22.64
N THR A 41 -17.82 -10.57 -22.91
CA THR A 41 -18.39 -9.47 -22.12
C THR A 41 -19.40 -10.06 -21.14
N ARG A 42 -19.29 -9.71 -19.87
CA ARG A 42 -20.28 -10.06 -18.84
C ARG A 42 -20.97 -8.79 -18.37
N ASP A 43 -22.31 -8.83 -18.39
CA ASP A 43 -23.09 -7.76 -17.77
C ASP A 43 -23.10 -7.96 -16.25
N ILE A 44 -22.45 -7.05 -15.55
CA ILE A 44 -22.36 -7.05 -14.08
C ILE A 44 -23.47 -6.24 -13.41
N SER A 45 -24.32 -5.55 -14.19
CA SER A 45 -25.47 -4.79 -13.67
C SER A 45 -26.57 -5.70 -13.14
N ALA A 46 -26.60 -6.95 -13.60
CA ALA A 46 -27.58 -7.97 -13.21
C ALA A 46 -27.15 -8.84 -12.02
N MET A 47 -26.21 -8.37 -11.18
CA MET A 47 -25.82 -9.10 -9.98
C MET A 47 -27.01 -9.23 -9.02
N PRO A 48 -27.29 -10.45 -8.50
CA PRO A 48 -28.40 -10.66 -7.57
C PRO A 48 -28.09 -9.96 -6.22
N ASP A 49 -29.13 -9.47 -5.57
CA ASP A 49 -29.04 -9.02 -4.20
C ASP A 49 -28.65 -10.19 -3.29
N VAL A 50 -27.62 -9.98 -2.49
CA VAL A 50 -27.13 -10.97 -1.53
C VAL A 50 -27.29 -10.44 -0.10
N PRO A 51 -27.57 -11.31 0.90
CA PRO A 51 -27.83 -10.88 2.28
C PRO A 51 -26.59 -10.41 3.02
N VAL A 52 -25.43 -10.39 2.36
CA VAL A 52 -24.14 -9.94 2.92
C VAL A 52 -23.54 -8.88 2.02
N LYS A 53 -22.78 -7.95 2.62
CA LYS A 53 -22.06 -6.93 1.86
C LYS A 53 -20.78 -7.52 1.27
N VAL A 54 -20.70 -7.52 -0.06
CA VAL A 54 -19.46 -7.89 -0.77
C VAL A 54 -18.58 -6.64 -0.84
N MET A 55 -17.43 -6.68 -0.21
CA MET A 55 -16.51 -5.56 -0.12
C MET A 55 -15.16 -5.91 -0.78
N MET A 56 -14.48 -4.89 -1.30
CA MET A 56 -13.21 -5.06 -1.99
C MET A 56 -12.02 -5.11 -1.02
N ASN A 57 -10.97 -5.84 -1.41
CA ASN A 57 -9.64 -5.67 -0.83
C ASN A 57 -8.82 -4.79 -1.77
N VAL A 58 -8.35 -3.64 -1.30
CA VAL A 58 -7.58 -2.69 -2.10
C VAL A 58 -6.24 -2.41 -1.43
N GLY A 59 -5.15 -2.71 -2.13
CA GLY A 59 -3.79 -2.42 -1.65
C GLY A 59 -3.14 -1.29 -2.46
N ASN A 60 -3.37 -1.26 -3.78
CA ASN A 60 -2.78 -0.25 -4.66
C ASN A 60 -3.78 0.90 -4.91
N PRO A 61 -3.45 2.14 -4.48
CA PRO A 61 -4.30 3.31 -4.73
C PRO A 61 -4.51 3.61 -6.22
N GLU A 62 -3.55 3.30 -7.08
CA GLU A 62 -3.63 3.59 -8.52
C GLU A 62 -4.78 2.84 -9.21
N LEU A 63 -5.16 1.67 -8.69
CA LEU A 63 -6.24 0.84 -9.23
C LEU A 63 -7.60 1.11 -8.55
N ALA A 64 -7.64 2.02 -7.57
CA ALA A 64 -8.83 2.22 -6.73
C ALA A 64 -10.06 2.66 -7.56
N PHE A 65 -9.89 3.60 -8.50
CA PHE A 65 -10.98 4.08 -9.34
C PHE A 65 -11.49 3.04 -10.33
N GLU A 66 -10.63 2.16 -10.81
CA GLU A 66 -11.02 1.04 -11.66
C GLU A 66 -11.84 0.02 -10.87
N PHE A 67 -11.34 -0.37 -9.70
CA PHE A 67 -12.02 -1.33 -8.82
C PHE A 67 -13.35 -0.81 -8.27
N ALA A 68 -13.46 0.49 -8.04
CA ALA A 68 -14.70 1.10 -7.57
C ALA A 68 -15.87 0.98 -8.57
N GLN A 69 -15.59 0.74 -9.84
CA GLN A 69 -16.61 0.54 -10.88
C GLN A 69 -17.23 -0.86 -10.83
N LEU A 70 -16.59 -1.81 -10.18
CA LEU A 70 -17.15 -3.14 -9.98
C LEU A 70 -18.25 -3.09 -8.90
N PRO A 71 -19.31 -3.92 -8.98
CA PRO A 71 -20.33 -3.99 -7.94
C PRO A 71 -19.71 -4.32 -6.58
N ASN A 72 -19.85 -3.42 -5.63
CA ASN A 72 -19.27 -3.55 -4.29
C ASN A 72 -20.01 -2.69 -3.27
N ALA A 73 -19.82 -3.00 -1.99
CA ALA A 73 -20.34 -2.23 -0.86
C ALA A 73 -19.23 -1.43 -0.13
N GLY A 74 -18.13 -1.13 -0.82
CA GLY A 74 -16.98 -0.41 -0.30
C GLY A 74 -15.74 -1.28 -0.15
N VAL A 75 -14.77 -0.79 0.61
CA VAL A 75 -13.49 -1.46 0.86
C VAL A 75 -13.49 -2.07 2.26
N GLY A 76 -13.47 -3.41 2.32
CA GLY A 76 -13.40 -4.17 3.56
C GLY A 76 -11.98 -4.23 4.15
N LEU A 77 -10.96 -4.05 3.31
CA LEU A 77 -9.57 -3.99 3.74
C LEU A 77 -8.73 -3.17 2.76
N ALA A 78 -8.34 -1.96 3.18
CA ALA A 78 -7.25 -1.21 2.57
C ALA A 78 -6.00 -1.35 3.43
N ARG A 79 -4.88 -1.78 2.82
CA ARG A 79 -3.62 -2.06 3.52
C ARG A 79 -2.61 -0.95 3.28
N VAL A 80 -2.32 -0.14 4.32
CA VAL A 80 -1.34 0.95 4.22
C VAL A 80 0.09 0.44 3.94
N GLU A 81 0.35 -0.84 4.22
CA GLU A 81 1.65 -1.47 3.96
C GLU A 81 2.05 -1.39 2.48
N PHE A 82 1.09 -1.46 1.56
CA PHE A 82 1.38 -1.28 0.13
C PHE A 82 1.87 0.14 -0.18
N ILE A 83 1.28 1.15 0.43
CA ILE A 83 1.71 2.54 0.27
C ILE A 83 3.10 2.71 0.90
N ILE A 84 3.30 2.21 2.12
CA ILE A 84 4.59 2.33 2.83
C ILE A 84 5.69 1.59 2.06
N ASN A 85 5.43 0.38 1.56
CA ASN A 85 6.43 -0.43 0.87
C ASN A 85 6.75 0.09 -0.53
N ASN A 86 5.73 0.39 -1.32
CA ASN A 86 5.90 0.64 -2.76
C ASN A 86 6.12 2.13 -3.09
N VAL A 87 5.50 3.04 -2.31
CA VAL A 87 5.57 4.47 -2.58
C VAL A 87 6.60 5.16 -1.69
N ILE A 88 6.63 4.85 -0.39
CA ILE A 88 7.56 5.45 0.56
C ILE A 88 8.90 4.70 0.57
N GLY A 89 8.88 3.39 0.79
CA GLY A 89 10.03 2.50 0.77
C GLY A 89 11.06 2.75 1.86
N ILE A 90 10.68 3.47 2.94
CA ILE A 90 11.59 3.88 4.02
C ILE A 90 10.98 3.45 5.36
N HIS A 91 11.82 2.90 6.24
CA HIS A 91 11.41 2.57 7.60
C HIS A 91 11.02 3.85 8.36
N PRO A 92 9.86 3.91 9.04
CA PRO A 92 9.37 5.14 9.68
C PRO A 92 10.34 5.68 10.75
N LYS A 93 11.06 4.80 11.46
CA LYS A 93 12.09 5.21 12.41
C LYS A 93 13.30 5.86 11.72
N ALA A 94 13.69 5.37 10.55
CA ALA A 94 14.76 5.98 9.75
C ALA A 94 14.39 7.39 9.26
N ILE A 95 13.11 7.64 9.03
CA ILE A 95 12.59 8.98 8.73
C ILE A 95 12.79 9.95 9.91
N LEU A 96 12.45 9.49 11.13
CA LEU A 96 12.57 10.29 12.34
C LEU A 96 14.03 10.55 12.75
N ASP A 97 14.90 9.57 12.54
CA ASP A 97 16.30 9.63 12.93
C ASP A 97 17.24 10.01 11.76
N VAL A 98 16.72 10.59 10.68
CA VAL A 98 17.44 10.79 9.41
C VAL A 98 18.84 11.42 9.58
N ASP A 99 19.01 12.38 10.46
CA ASP A 99 20.28 13.07 10.65
C ASP A 99 21.31 12.22 11.44
N ARG A 100 20.88 11.13 12.08
CA ARG A 100 21.73 10.18 12.81
C ARG A 100 22.18 9.00 11.95
N LEU A 101 21.62 8.86 10.75
CA LEU A 101 21.91 7.74 9.86
C LEU A 101 23.26 7.90 9.15
N PRO A 102 23.88 6.78 8.70
CA PRO A 102 24.99 6.81 7.77
C PRO A 102 24.70 7.67 6.54
N ALA A 103 25.72 8.37 6.03
CA ALA A 103 25.56 9.36 4.96
C ALA A 103 24.79 8.84 3.76
N SER A 104 25.11 7.62 3.30
CA SER A 104 24.44 7.02 2.12
C SER A 104 22.93 6.87 2.31
N LYS A 105 22.48 6.42 3.49
CA LYS A 105 21.05 6.27 3.79
C LYS A 105 20.36 7.63 3.98
N ARG A 106 21.00 8.51 4.71
CA ARG A 106 20.53 9.89 4.93
C ARG A 106 20.29 10.61 3.60
N ASP A 107 21.27 10.55 2.70
CA ASP A 107 21.21 11.26 1.44
C ASP A 107 20.14 10.66 0.52
N GLU A 108 19.96 9.35 0.53
CA GLU A 108 18.87 8.66 -0.19
C GLU A 108 17.49 9.05 0.35
N ILE A 109 17.33 9.10 1.69
CA ILE A 109 16.04 9.54 2.30
C ILE A 109 15.76 11.00 1.92
N LYS A 110 16.76 11.89 2.02
CA LYS A 110 16.60 13.31 1.63
C LYS A 110 16.28 13.45 0.14
N ARG A 111 16.85 12.59 -0.70
CA ARG A 111 16.56 12.56 -2.14
C ARG A 111 15.09 12.17 -2.41
N ARG A 112 14.58 11.12 -1.75
CA ARG A 112 13.18 10.70 -1.90
C ARG A 112 12.19 11.73 -1.36
N ALA A 113 12.55 12.39 -0.27
CA ALA A 113 11.73 13.44 0.34
C ALA A 113 11.85 14.81 -0.34
N ARG A 114 12.56 14.91 -1.47
CA ARG A 114 12.70 16.17 -2.21
C ARG A 114 11.33 16.72 -2.63
N GLY A 115 11.10 18.00 -2.36
CA GLY A 115 9.83 18.67 -2.63
C GLY A 115 8.87 18.72 -1.44
N TYR A 116 9.18 18.02 -0.34
CA TYR A 116 8.45 18.08 0.91
C TYR A 116 9.23 18.90 1.95
N ALA A 117 8.51 19.48 2.92
CA ALA A 117 9.14 20.30 3.97
C ALA A 117 10.14 19.51 4.84
N SER A 118 9.95 18.21 4.98
CA SER A 118 10.84 17.30 5.69
C SER A 118 10.56 15.83 5.30
N PRO A 119 11.47 14.88 5.62
CA PRO A 119 11.18 13.46 5.48
C PRO A 119 9.94 13.00 6.26
N LYS A 120 9.67 13.60 7.42
CA LYS A 120 8.44 13.34 8.20
C LYS A 120 7.19 13.76 7.43
N GLU A 121 7.20 14.96 6.82
CA GLU A 121 6.10 15.41 5.98
C GLU A 121 5.94 14.54 4.72
N PHE A 122 7.01 14.16 4.07
CA PHE A 122 6.97 13.22 2.95
C PHE A 122 6.22 11.92 3.31
N PHE A 123 6.54 11.32 4.47
CA PHE A 123 5.88 10.09 4.93
C PHE A 123 4.37 10.30 5.13
N VAL A 124 4.01 11.36 5.86
CA VAL A 124 2.61 11.71 6.14
C VAL A 124 1.84 11.99 4.86
N GLU A 125 2.38 12.85 3.98
CA GLU A 125 1.70 13.23 2.74
C GLU A 125 1.53 12.04 1.79
N LYS A 126 2.49 11.14 1.69
CA LYS A 126 2.35 9.94 0.86
C LYS A 126 1.28 8.97 1.39
N LEU A 127 1.14 8.85 2.70
CA LEU A 127 0.01 8.12 3.29
C LEU A 127 -1.32 8.82 3.02
N VAL A 128 -1.38 10.14 3.17
CA VAL A 128 -2.57 10.94 2.87
C VAL A 128 -2.98 10.75 1.42
N GLU A 129 -2.05 10.92 0.48
CA GLU A 129 -2.28 10.73 -0.95
C GLU A 129 -2.90 9.35 -1.25
N GLY A 130 -2.26 8.28 -0.78
CA GLY A 130 -2.71 6.93 -1.08
C GLY A 130 -4.06 6.60 -0.45
N VAL A 131 -4.26 6.93 0.82
CA VAL A 131 -5.52 6.65 1.53
C VAL A 131 -6.66 7.51 1.00
N SER A 132 -6.42 8.80 0.74
CA SER A 132 -7.46 9.67 0.19
C SER A 132 -7.89 9.27 -1.22
N THR A 133 -6.96 8.79 -2.05
CA THR A 133 -7.28 8.27 -3.39
C THR A 133 -8.23 7.08 -3.30
N ILE A 134 -7.96 6.12 -2.41
CA ILE A 134 -8.86 4.98 -2.19
C ILE A 134 -10.21 5.47 -1.63
N ALA A 135 -10.19 6.35 -0.64
CA ALA A 135 -11.41 6.83 0.00
C ALA A 135 -12.30 7.63 -0.97
N ALA A 136 -11.72 8.45 -1.82
CA ALA A 136 -12.44 9.23 -2.84
C ALA A 136 -13.03 8.32 -3.92
N ALA A 137 -12.28 7.31 -4.36
CA ALA A 137 -12.75 6.38 -5.40
C ALA A 137 -14.00 5.59 -4.96
N PHE A 138 -14.09 5.25 -3.69
CA PHE A 138 -15.22 4.48 -3.15
C PHE A 138 -16.29 5.33 -2.46
N TRP A 139 -16.16 6.66 -2.44
CA TRP A 139 -17.17 7.52 -1.85
C TRP A 139 -18.57 7.31 -2.48
N PRO A 140 -19.67 7.24 -1.68
CA PRO A 140 -19.78 7.38 -0.22
C PRO A 140 -19.63 6.07 0.56
N ASN A 141 -19.28 4.97 -0.09
CA ASN A 141 -19.16 3.66 0.54
C ASN A 141 -18.00 3.63 1.57
N PRO A 142 -18.11 2.82 2.63
CA PRO A 142 -17.09 2.74 3.67
C PRO A 142 -15.77 2.18 3.13
N VAL A 143 -14.66 2.71 3.62
CA VAL A 143 -13.31 2.25 3.36
C VAL A 143 -12.62 1.93 4.68
N ILE A 144 -12.43 0.65 4.97
CA ILE A 144 -11.77 0.19 6.20
C ILE A 144 -10.26 0.16 5.93
N VAL A 145 -9.54 1.11 6.52
CA VAL A 145 -8.09 1.23 6.41
C VAL A 145 -7.45 0.54 7.60
N ARG A 146 -6.72 -0.54 7.35
CA ARG A 146 -5.92 -1.19 8.37
C ARG A 146 -4.62 -0.42 8.57
N LEU A 147 -4.38 0.03 9.80
CA LEU A 147 -3.11 0.61 10.21
C LEU A 147 -1.97 -0.41 10.04
N SER A 148 -0.73 0.07 9.89
CA SER A 148 0.40 -0.75 9.46
C SER A 148 0.60 -2.01 10.31
N ASP A 149 0.64 -3.17 9.63
CA ASP A 149 0.75 -4.49 10.24
C ASP A 149 1.94 -5.28 9.66
N PHE A 150 3.07 -4.61 9.52
CA PHE A 150 4.29 -5.27 9.08
C PHE A 150 4.83 -6.21 10.15
N LYS A 151 5.35 -7.34 9.71
CA LYS A 151 6.25 -8.17 10.49
C LYS A 151 7.63 -7.50 10.62
N SER A 152 8.40 -7.86 11.64
CA SER A 152 9.75 -7.30 11.82
C SER A 152 10.64 -7.51 10.59
N ASN A 153 10.58 -8.67 9.95
CA ASN A 153 11.37 -8.95 8.74
C ASN A 153 10.90 -8.15 7.50
N GLU A 154 9.65 -7.72 7.45
CA GLU A 154 9.13 -6.84 6.39
C GLU A 154 9.58 -5.39 6.63
N TYR A 155 9.45 -4.88 7.85
CA TYR A 155 10.01 -3.59 8.24
C TYR A 155 11.53 -3.51 8.02
N ARG A 156 12.25 -4.60 8.32
CA ARG A 156 13.70 -4.69 8.14
C ARG A 156 14.14 -4.48 6.69
N LYS A 157 13.31 -4.83 5.71
CA LYS A 157 13.60 -4.67 4.27
C LYS A 157 13.44 -3.24 3.77
N LEU A 158 12.73 -2.38 4.51
CA LEU A 158 12.60 -0.98 4.15
C LEU A 158 13.95 -0.25 4.35
N LEU A 159 14.18 0.81 3.61
CA LEU A 159 15.41 1.60 3.70
C LEU A 159 15.69 2.03 5.16
N GLY A 160 16.80 1.60 5.70
CA GLY A 160 17.19 1.83 7.07
C GLY A 160 16.58 0.89 8.10
N GLY A 161 15.71 -0.03 7.68
CA GLY A 161 15.01 -0.95 8.59
C GLY A 161 15.94 -1.90 9.35
N GLU A 162 17.03 -2.32 8.72
CA GLU A 162 18.04 -3.18 9.34
C GLU A 162 18.73 -2.59 10.57
N LEU A 163 18.61 -1.28 10.79
CA LEU A 163 19.14 -0.60 11.95
C LEU A 163 18.23 -0.65 13.18
N TYR A 164 16.96 -0.97 12.97
CA TYR A 164 15.92 -0.88 14.00
C TYR A 164 15.20 -2.19 14.27
N GLU A 165 15.20 -3.11 13.32
CA GLU A 165 14.46 -4.35 13.41
C GLU A 165 15.40 -5.53 13.61
N PRO A 166 15.04 -6.47 14.52
CA PRO A 166 15.81 -7.68 14.72
C PRO A 166 15.73 -8.59 13.49
N GLU A 167 16.68 -9.53 13.41
CA GLU A 167 16.58 -10.65 12.48
C GLU A 167 15.78 -11.75 13.15
N GLU A 168 14.60 -12.05 12.59
CA GLU A 168 13.68 -13.06 13.13
C GLU A 168 13.32 -14.08 12.04
N GLU A 169 13.40 -15.38 12.37
CA GLU A 169 13.06 -16.44 11.43
C GLU A 169 11.56 -16.55 11.17
N ASN A 170 10.73 -16.41 12.19
CA ASN A 170 9.27 -16.52 12.07
C ASN A 170 8.52 -15.45 12.90
N PRO A 171 8.44 -14.21 12.42
CA PRO A 171 7.84 -13.11 13.15
C PRO A 171 6.30 -13.08 13.11
N MET A 172 5.63 -14.19 12.85
CA MET A 172 4.17 -14.23 12.63
C MET A 172 3.36 -13.68 13.80
N LEU A 173 3.78 -13.99 15.04
CA LEU A 173 3.16 -13.50 16.28
C LEU A 173 4.01 -12.44 16.99
N GLY A 174 5.04 -11.94 16.34
CA GLY A 174 6.02 -11.04 16.91
C GLY A 174 5.49 -9.65 17.27
N PHE A 175 6.40 -8.72 17.35
CA PHE A 175 6.15 -7.32 17.68
C PHE A 175 5.48 -6.61 16.49
N ARG A 176 4.14 -6.63 16.45
CA ARG A 176 3.33 -6.05 15.36
C ARG A 176 1.97 -5.56 15.86
N GLY A 177 1.32 -4.69 15.09
CA GLY A 177 0.01 -4.13 15.38
C GLY A 177 -0.01 -3.31 16.69
N ALA A 178 -1.07 -3.42 17.47
CA ALA A 178 -1.32 -2.61 18.67
C ALA A 178 -0.14 -2.56 19.64
N SER A 179 0.51 -3.71 19.92
CA SER A 179 1.67 -3.74 20.82
C SER A 179 2.85 -2.90 20.31
N ARG A 180 3.04 -2.81 19.00
CA ARG A 180 4.07 -1.96 18.38
C ARG A 180 3.71 -0.48 18.51
N TYR A 181 2.46 -0.11 18.29
CA TYR A 181 2.01 1.29 18.30
C TYR A 181 2.18 1.95 19.67
N ILE A 182 1.85 1.22 20.74
CA ILE A 182 1.96 1.73 22.11
C ILE A 182 3.38 1.65 22.69
N ALA A 183 4.29 0.91 22.05
CA ALA A 183 5.66 0.79 22.51
C ALA A 183 6.39 2.12 22.38
N GLN A 184 7.11 2.53 23.45
CA GLN A 184 7.86 3.77 23.46
C GLN A 184 8.86 3.89 22.29
N SER A 185 9.43 2.78 21.86
CA SER A 185 10.35 2.72 20.72
C SER A 185 9.74 3.02 19.38
N PHE A 186 8.40 2.91 19.23
CA PHE A 186 7.71 3.05 17.95
C PHE A 186 6.58 4.09 17.96
N ARG A 187 6.22 4.63 19.11
CA ARG A 187 5.10 5.55 19.28
C ARG A 187 5.15 6.75 18.34
N ASP A 188 6.31 7.37 18.21
CA ASP A 188 6.49 8.53 17.32
C ASP A 188 6.31 8.17 15.83
N CYS A 189 6.61 6.92 15.46
CA CYS A 189 6.35 6.39 14.13
C CYS A 189 4.85 6.23 13.89
N PHE A 190 4.14 5.67 14.87
CA PHE A 190 2.69 5.51 14.81
C PHE A 190 1.94 6.85 14.79
N GLU A 191 2.46 7.87 15.47
CA GLU A 191 1.90 9.23 15.41
C GLU A 191 1.86 9.78 13.98
N MET A 192 2.83 9.45 13.13
CA MET A 192 2.80 9.87 11.72
C MET A 192 1.63 9.24 10.95
N GLU A 193 1.32 7.97 11.21
CA GLU A 193 0.14 7.32 10.63
C GLU A 193 -1.16 7.96 11.13
N CYS A 194 -1.28 8.16 12.43
CA CYS A 194 -2.45 8.83 13.03
C CYS A 194 -2.66 10.23 12.44
N ARG A 195 -1.58 11.00 12.26
CA ARG A 195 -1.63 12.32 11.65
C ARG A 195 -2.11 12.27 10.20
N ALA A 196 -1.66 11.28 9.43
CA ALA A 196 -2.14 11.09 8.06
C ALA A 196 -3.63 10.76 8.03
N MET A 197 -4.10 9.84 8.88
CA MET A 197 -5.51 9.47 8.95
C MET A 197 -6.39 10.64 9.40
N LYS A 198 -5.93 11.41 10.38
CA LYS A 198 -6.61 12.63 10.82
C LYS A 198 -6.76 13.62 9.66
N LYS A 199 -5.70 13.88 8.91
CA LYS A 199 -5.73 14.78 7.76
C LYS A 199 -6.73 14.33 6.70
N VAL A 200 -6.75 13.04 6.36
CA VAL A 200 -7.71 12.48 5.40
C VAL A 200 -9.16 12.67 5.87
N ARG A 201 -9.44 12.41 7.14
CA ARG A 201 -10.81 12.46 7.66
C ARG A 201 -11.30 13.89 7.96
N GLU A 202 -10.45 14.70 8.61
CA GLU A 202 -10.87 16.00 9.16
C GLU A 202 -10.57 17.16 8.20
N GLU A 203 -9.41 17.16 7.53
CA GLU A 203 -9.04 18.27 6.63
C GLU A 203 -9.57 18.05 5.21
N MET A 204 -9.50 16.80 4.69
CA MET A 204 -10.03 16.48 3.36
C MET A 204 -11.51 16.08 3.38
N GLY A 205 -12.11 15.86 4.54
CA GLY A 205 -13.53 15.53 4.70
C GLY A 205 -13.92 14.12 4.26
N LEU A 206 -12.98 13.21 4.06
CA LEU A 206 -13.24 11.82 3.65
C LEU A 206 -13.65 10.96 4.84
N THR A 207 -14.83 11.24 5.38
CA THR A 207 -15.37 10.61 6.59
C THR A 207 -15.80 9.15 6.41
N ASN A 208 -15.85 8.65 5.18
CA ASN A 208 -16.07 7.24 4.86
C ASN A 208 -14.90 6.33 5.25
N VAL A 209 -13.73 6.89 5.58
CA VAL A 209 -12.60 6.13 6.12
C VAL A 209 -12.89 5.67 7.54
N GLN A 210 -12.76 4.37 7.79
CA GLN A 210 -12.81 3.73 9.10
C GLN A 210 -11.44 3.10 9.38
N LEU A 211 -10.96 3.14 10.63
CA LEU A 211 -9.66 2.59 10.97
C LEU A 211 -9.79 1.20 11.59
N MET A 212 -8.98 0.27 11.12
CA MET A 212 -8.81 -1.04 11.72
C MET A 212 -7.48 -1.10 12.44
N VAL A 213 -7.51 -1.42 13.72
CA VAL A 213 -6.31 -1.65 14.54
C VAL A 213 -6.01 -3.15 14.56
N PRO A 214 -4.92 -3.61 13.92
CA PRO A 214 -4.57 -5.03 13.89
C PRO A 214 -3.98 -5.51 15.24
N PHE A 215 -4.16 -6.79 15.52
CA PHE A 215 -3.53 -7.50 16.65
C PHE A 215 -3.71 -6.82 18.02
N VAL A 216 -4.90 -6.36 18.32
CA VAL A 216 -5.27 -5.97 19.69
C VAL A 216 -5.42 -7.24 20.52
N ARG A 217 -4.54 -7.46 21.49
CA ARG A 217 -4.50 -8.68 22.31
C ARG A 217 -5.19 -8.52 23.64
N THR A 218 -5.28 -7.29 24.15
CA THR A 218 -5.89 -6.99 25.44
C THR A 218 -6.77 -5.76 25.37
N VAL A 219 -7.73 -5.65 26.32
CA VAL A 219 -8.56 -4.45 26.48
C VAL A 219 -7.70 -3.22 26.78
N GLY A 220 -6.59 -3.41 27.50
CA GLY A 220 -5.65 -2.33 27.81
C GLY A 220 -4.97 -1.77 26.56
N GLU A 221 -4.50 -2.64 25.66
CA GLU A 221 -3.95 -2.22 24.36
C GLU A 221 -4.97 -1.43 23.53
N GLY A 222 -6.21 -1.95 23.41
CA GLY A 222 -7.26 -1.28 22.65
C GLY A 222 -7.65 0.08 23.19
N LYS A 223 -7.50 0.31 24.52
CA LYS A 223 -7.74 1.63 25.12
C LYS A 223 -6.55 2.58 24.98
N ALA A 224 -5.34 2.04 24.82
CA ALA A 224 -4.12 2.84 24.72
C ALA A 224 -3.88 3.35 23.28
N VAL A 225 -4.34 2.62 22.28
CA VAL A 225 -4.32 3.02 20.86
C VAL A 225 -5.45 3.99 20.55
#